data_15d8776dc46f73f8fa24a9bd85c78076
#
_entry.id   15d8776dc46f73f8fa24a9bd85c78076
#
_cell.length_a   1.000
_cell.length_b   1.000
_cell.length_c   1.000
_cell.angle_alpha   90.00
_cell.angle_beta   90.00
_cell.angle_gamma   90.00
#
_symmetry.space_group_name_H-M   'P 1'
#
loop_
_entity.id
_entity.type
_entity.pdbx_description
1 polymer ?
#
loop_
_entity_poly.entity_id
_entity_poly.type
_entity_poly.pdbx_seq_one_letter_code
_entity_poly.pdbx_strand_id
1 'polypeptide(L)'
;MNALTRDLVNLVNTAEENQTAKEQTSGTQFREKLHLMPPVGWLNDPNGLCQMDGVFHAFFQYSPFNAEGGVKMWGHYTSTNLIDWEYKGVSLYPDQPFDCHGVYSGSAFLEDGTMYLYYTGNVKLEDGDFDYINTGREANTVLVTTKDGIHFGSKKELLRNSDYPSDLTCHVRDPKVWKKDDTYYMIQGARTKNDVGQALIFESSDKINWHFRSRVESEKPFGYMWECPDYFETDGIKILSSSVQGLEGKEWADRNVYQSGYFLVDGDILDSYKLSPYHLWDYGFDYYAPQSFEAEDGRRIHISWMGMPDCEEYTNPTIKDGWQHCFTFPREVFIKDGKVCQKPVRELDAKKQQLQDVQNKLTQSGCPVYEVNVDEIKENHFQAVLSDELILDYENGRFQMHFTTKSKTSVSAGRSLRYAEVGTLENVKILADTSSVEVFVNDGEFVFSTRYYPNDYKIVVHSPSAHITFDKIQ
;
A
#
# COMPACT_ATOMS: atom_id res chain seq x y z
N MET A 1 4.01 -29.97 -6.53
CA MET A 1 3.47 -29.60 -5.19
C MET A 1 3.96 -30.65 -4.21
N ASN A 2 4.72 -30.24 -3.19
CA ASN A 2 5.20 -31.13 -2.13
C ASN A 2 4.10 -31.40 -1.08
N ALA A 3 4.38 -32.24 -0.05
CA ALA A 3 3.38 -32.59 0.97
C ALA A 3 2.99 -31.37 1.82
N LEU A 4 3.96 -30.55 2.20
CA LEU A 4 3.71 -29.33 3.00
C LEU A 4 2.82 -28.34 2.25
N THR A 5 3.10 -28.12 0.96
CA THR A 5 2.26 -27.21 0.14
C THR A 5 0.83 -27.70 0.06
N ARG A 6 0.60 -29.02 -0.08
CA ARG A 6 -0.77 -29.60 -0.12
C ARG A 6 -1.52 -29.37 1.19
N ASP A 7 -0.84 -29.55 2.32
CA ASP A 7 -1.45 -29.35 3.63
C ASP A 7 -1.77 -27.87 3.86
N LEU A 8 -0.87 -26.96 3.47
CA LEU A 8 -1.14 -25.52 3.51
C LEU A 8 -2.32 -25.11 2.63
N VAL A 9 -2.41 -25.61 1.39
CA VAL A 9 -3.56 -25.38 0.50
C VAL A 9 -4.87 -25.81 1.18
N ASN A 10 -4.90 -27.02 1.77
CA ASN A 10 -6.10 -27.52 2.43
C ASN A 10 -6.48 -26.66 3.65
N LEU A 11 -5.51 -26.23 4.43
CA LEU A 11 -5.75 -25.36 5.60
C LEU A 11 -6.28 -23.98 5.20
N VAL A 12 -5.72 -23.37 4.14
CA VAL A 12 -6.19 -22.09 3.61
C VAL A 12 -7.61 -22.21 3.10
N ASN A 13 -7.88 -23.21 2.23
CA ASN A 13 -9.22 -23.42 1.69
C ASN A 13 -10.26 -23.62 2.81
N THR A 14 -9.91 -24.39 3.84
CA THR A 14 -10.80 -24.60 5.00
C THR A 14 -11.05 -23.29 5.77
N ALA A 15 -10.03 -22.43 5.95
CA ALA A 15 -10.20 -21.15 6.60
C ALA A 15 -11.11 -20.21 5.81
N GLU A 16 -10.95 -20.15 4.49
CA GLU A 16 -11.75 -19.32 3.58
C GLU A 16 -13.21 -19.82 3.49
N GLU A 17 -13.43 -21.16 3.40
CA GLU A 17 -14.76 -21.76 3.41
C GLU A 17 -15.50 -21.48 4.73
N ASN A 18 -14.81 -21.61 5.87
CA ASN A 18 -15.39 -21.31 7.19
C ASN A 18 -15.77 -19.84 7.31
N GLN A 19 -14.95 -18.93 6.81
CA GLN A 19 -15.24 -17.50 6.80
C GLN A 19 -16.48 -17.21 5.94
N THR A 20 -16.55 -17.77 4.73
CA THR A 20 -17.72 -17.64 3.84
C THR A 20 -19.00 -18.12 4.53
N ALA A 21 -18.97 -19.28 5.19
CA ALA A 21 -20.12 -19.81 5.92
C ALA A 21 -20.53 -18.91 7.11
N LYS A 22 -19.54 -18.33 7.82
CA LYS A 22 -19.78 -17.38 8.90
C LYS A 22 -20.48 -16.13 8.38
N GLU A 23 -20.00 -15.56 7.28
CA GLU A 23 -20.57 -14.34 6.69
C GLU A 23 -21.98 -14.52 6.13
N GLN A 24 -22.31 -15.70 5.61
CA GLN A 24 -23.68 -16.05 5.22
C GLN A 24 -24.68 -16.01 6.39
N THR A 25 -24.21 -16.24 7.61
CA THR A 25 -25.05 -16.22 8.81
C THR A 25 -25.03 -14.92 9.58
N SER A 26 -23.89 -14.24 9.64
CA SER A 26 -23.65 -13.04 10.46
C SER A 26 -23.76 -11.72 9.69
N GLY A 27 -23.74 -11.81 8.35
CA GLY A 27 -23.68 -10.63 7.47
C GLY A 27 -22.27 -10.14 7.23
N THR A 28 -22.15 -9.15 6.35
CA THR A 28 -20.88 -8.60 5.82
C THR A 28 -20.86 -7.08 5.89
N GLN A 29 -21.29 -6.50 7.02
CA GLN A 29 -21.53 -5.05 7.13
C GLN A 29 -20.37 -4.18 6.65
N PHE A 30 -19.12 -4.57 6.96
CA PHE A 30 -17.93 -3.76 6.69
C PHE A 30 -17.06 -4.29 5.54
N ARG A 31 -17.53 -5.30 4.79
CA ARG A 31 -16.81 -5.75 3.59
C ARG A 31 -16.85 -4.65 2.53
N GLU A 32 -15.65 -4.25 2.08
CA GLU A 32 -15.50 -3.26 1.02
C GLU A 32 -16.08 -3.76 -0.31
N LYS A 33 -16.49 -2.85 -1.16
CA LYS A 33 -17.05 -3.13 -2.48
C LYS A 33 -16.13 -2.71 -3.62
N LEU A 34 -15.25 -1.75 -3.34
CA LEU A 34 -14.28 -1.23 -4.30
C LEU A 34 -12.85 -1.65 -3.96
N HIS A 35 -12.57 -1.77 -2.66
CA HIS A 35 -11.20 -2.02 -2.18
C HIS A 35 -10.92 -3.51 -2.06
N LEU A 36 -9.70 -3.91 -2.42
CA LEU A 36 -9.22 -5.27 -2.23
C LEU A 36 -9.05 -5.59 -0.74
N MET A 37 -9.57 -6.72 -0.31
CA MET A 37 -9.51 -7.21 1.07
C MET A 37 -9.05 -8.66 1.13
N PRO A 38 -8.59 -9.16 2.28
CA PRO A 38 -8.35 -10.58 2.43
C PRO A 38 -9.70 -11.33 2.46
N PRO A 39 -9.78 -12.53 1.88
CA PRO A 39 -10.95 -13.41 2.07
C PRO A 39 -11.23 -13.71 3.54
N VAL A 40 -10.16 -13.95 4.33
CA VAL A 40 -10.16 -14.17 5.78
C VAL A 40 -8.82 -13.73 6.35
N GLY A 41 -8.75 -13.46 7.65
CA GLY A 41 -7.49 -13.17 8.33
C GLY A 41 -6.94 -11.78 8.02
N TRP A 42 -5.67 -11.68 7.66
CA TRP A 42 -4.92 -10.45 7.56
C TRP A 42 -4.40 -10.21 6.14
N LEU A 43 -4.50 -8.95 5.69
CA LEU A 43 -3.82 -8.43 4.51
C LEU A 43 -2.87 -7.30 4.92
N ASN A 44 -1.65 -7.27 4.35
CA ASN A 44 -0.79 -6.09 4.40
C ASN A 44 -0.25 -5.75 2.99
N ASP A 45 1.04 -5.60 2.78
CA ASP A 45 1.67 -5.01 1.60
C ASP A 45 1.14 -5.54 0.26
N PRO A 46 0.90 -4.66 -0.72
CA PRO A 46 0.74 -5.06 -2.11
C PRO A 46 2.06 -5.59 -2.66
N ASN A 47 1.99 -6.63 -3.47
CA ASN A 47 3.12 -7.33 -4.04
C ASN A 47 2.88 -7.65 -5.51
N GLY A 48 3.94 -7.81 -6.27
CA GLY A 48 3.87 -8.33 -7.63
C GLY A 48 2.89 -7.60 -8.55
N LEU A 49 2.64 -6.30 -8.30
CA LEU A 49 1.72 -5.49 -9.09
C LEU A 49 2.23 -5.38 -10.52
N CYS A 50 1.39 -5.71 -11.50
CA CYS A 50 1.71 -5.60 -12.91
C CYS A 50 0.45 -5.71 -13.79
N GLN A 51 0.61 -5.41 -15.09
CA GLN A 51 -0.36 -5.74 -16.13
C GLN A 51 0.33 -6.63 -17.16
N MET A 52 -0.25 -7.80 -17.46
CA MET A 52 0.27 -8.75 -18.44
C MET A 52 -0.86 -9.20 -19.36
N ASP A 53 -0.68 -8.98 -20.67
CA ASP A 53 -1.67 -9.34 -21.70
C ASP A 53 -3.07 -8.77 -21.41
N GLY A 54 -3.16 -7.50 -20.99
CA GLY A 54 -4.40 -6.81 -20.66
C GLY A 54 -4.99 -7.16 -19.27
N VAL A 55 -4.39 -8.09 -18.53
CA VAL A 55 -4.84 -8.49 -17.18
C VAL A 55 -3.97 -7.83 -16.12
N PHE A 56 -4.59 -7.12 -15.20
CA PHE A 56 -3.95 -6.59 -14.01
C PHE A 56 -3.83 -7.67 -12.94
N HIS A 57 -2.67 -7.76 -12.32
CA HIS A 57 -2.36 -8.69 -11.25
C HIS A 57 -2.01 -7.89 -9.98
N ALA A 58 -2.66 -8.23 -8.88
CA ALA A 58 -2.35 -7.71 -7.55
C ALA A 58 -2.16 -8.89 -6.59
N PHE A 59 -0.91 -9.16 -6.24
CA PHE A 59 -0.60 -10.08 -5.16
C PHE A 59 -0.56 -9.29 -3.84
N PHE A 60 -0.69 -9.98 -2.73
CA PHE A 60 -0.71 -9.34 -1.42
C PHE A 60 -0.16 -10.25 -0.32
N GLN A 61 0.45 -9.63 0.68
CA GLN A 61 0.82 -10.31 1.91
C GLN A 61 -0.44 -10.81 2.60
N TYR A 62 -0.53 -12.13 2.79
CA TYR A 62 -1.72 -12.80 3.27
C TYR A 62 -1.43 -13.72 4.45
N SER A 63 -2.14 -13.55 5.55
CA SER A 63 -2.13 -14.45 6.71
C SER A 63 -3.55 -14.93 6.97
N PRO A 64 -3.97 -16.08 6.42
CA PRO A 64 -5.37 -16.53 6.45
C PRO A 64 -5.84 -17.06 7.81
N PHE A 65 -4.92 -17.39 8.71
CA PHE A 65 -5.23 -18.12 9.94
C PHE A 65 -5.49 -17.23 11.17
N ASN A 66 -5.16 -15.95 11.09
CA ASN A 66 -5.37 -15.00 12.16
C ASN A 66 -5.57 -13.59 11.60
N ALA A 67 -6.62 -12.90 12.07
CA ALA A 67 -6.93 -11.54 11.67
C ALA A 67 -5.91 -10.49 12.20
N GLU A 68 -5.05 -10.86 13.14
CA GLU A 68 -3.99 -9.99 13.68
C GLU A 68 -2.59 -10.31 13.12
N GLY A 69 -2.54 -11.09 12.06
CA GLY A 69 -1.32 -11.48 11.37
C GLY A 69 -0.87 -12.91 11.64
N GLY A 70 0.31 -13.27 11.17
CA GLY A 70 0.86 -14.61 11.26
C GLY A 70 1.83 -14.88 10.11
N VAL A 71 2.04 -16.17 9.78
CA VAL A 71 2.88 -16.56 8.66
C VAL A 71 2.36 -15.99 7.35
N LYS A 72 3.25 -15.40 6.55
CA LYS A 72 2.90 -14.70 5.31
C LYS A 72 2.95 -15.62 4.12
N MET A 73 1.92 -15.48 3.29
CA MET A 73 1.77 -16.08 1.95
C MET A 73 1.50 -14.96 0.96
N TRP A 74 1.46 -15.24 -0.32
CA TRP A 74 0.93 -14.29 -1.30
C TRP A 74 -0.43 -14.75 -1.80
N GLY A 75 -1.47 -14.01 -1.42
CA GLY A 75 -2.78 -14.07 -2.08
C GLY A 75 -2.73 -13.36 -3.42
N HIS A 76 -3.70 -13.59 -4.31
CA HIS A 76 -3.68 -13.08 -5.67
C HIS A 76 -5.08 -12.67 -6.14
N TYR A 77 -5.16 -11.46 -6.67
CA TYR A 77 -6.31 -10.94 -7.41
C TYR A 77 -5.94 -10.61 -8.85
N THR A 78 -6.90 -10.77 -9.75
CA THR A 78 -6.79 -10.30 -11.15
C THR A 78 -7.96 -9.41 -11.52
N SER A 79 -7.73 -8.49 -12.44
CA SER A 79 -8.77 -7.61 -13.00
C SER A 79 -8.44 -7.25 -14.45
N THR A 80 -9.43 -6.92 -15.25
CA THR A 80 -9.26 -6.35 -16.59
C THR A 80 -9.49 -4.84 -16.64
N ASN A 81 -9.90 -4.24 -15.49
CA ASN A 81 -10.28 -2.83 -15.44
C ASN A 81 -9.94 -2.13 -14.10
N LEU A 82 -9.09 -2.73 -13.24
CA LEU A 82 -8.68 -2.19 -11.94
C LEU A 82 -9.83 -1.97 -10.92
N ILE A 83 -11.07 -2.30 -11.26
CA ILE A 83 -12.26 -2.12 -10.44
C ILE A 83 -12.85 -3.47 -10.02
N ASP A 84 -13.14 -4.31 -11.00
CA ASP A 84 -13.76 -5.59 -10.78
C ASP A 84 -12.63 -6.64 -10.62
N TRP A 85 -12.36 -7.01 -9.37
CA TRP A 85 -11.28 -7.93 -9.02
C TRP A 85 -11.80 -9.34 -8.73
N GLU A 86 -11.10 -10.32 -9.25
CA GLU A 86 -11.38 -11.74 -9.03
C GLU A 86 -10.26 -12.37 -8.20
N TYR A 87 -10.61 -12.94 -7.05
CA TYR A 87 -9.66 -13.68 -6.21
C TYR A 87 -9.28 -15.02 -6.86
N LYS A 88 -7.99 -15.28 -6.97
CA LYS A 88 -7.41 -16.48 -7.60
C LYS A 88 -6.83 -17.49 -6.61
N GLY A 89 -6.95 -17.24 -5.32
CA GLY A 89 -6.36 -18.08 -4.27
C GLY A 89 -4.96 -17.64 -3.87
N VAL A 90 -4.29 -18.48 -3.11
CA VAL A 90 -2.89 -18.26 -2.70
C VAL A 90 -1.95 -18.77 -3.79
N SER A 91 -1.05 -17.91 -4.22
CA SER A 91 -0.06 -18.18 -5.28
C SER A 91 1.27 -18.69 -4.75
N LEU A 92 1.75 -18.12 -3.64
CA LEU A 92 3.04 -18.48 -3.05
C LEU A 92 2.88 -18.86 -1.57
N TYR A 93 3.34 -20.06 -1.25
CA TYR A 93 3.32 -20.64 0.11
C TYR A 93 4.72 -20.65 0.71
N PRO A 94 4.91 -20.54 2.04
CA PRO A 94 6.21 -20.64 2.72
C PRO A 94 6.62 -22.13 2.87
N ASP A 95 6.96 -22.75 1.76
CA ASP A 95 7.12 -24.21 1.63
C ASP A 95 8.55 -24.66 1.30
N GLN A 96 9.52 -23.73 1.40
CA GLN A 96 10.93 -23.99 1.20
C GLN A 96 11.74 -23.64 2.46
N PRO A 97 12.92 -24.24 2.67
CA PRO A 97 13.77 -23.93 3.82
C PRO A 97 14.13 -22.44 3.92
N PHE A 98 14.26 -21.74 2.80
CA PHE A 98 14.66 -20.35 2.72
C PHE A 98 13.47 -19.35 2.85
N ASP A 99 12.22 -19.83 3.02
CA ASP A 99 11.04 -18.98 3.22
C ASP A 99 10.05 -19.54 4.25
N CYS A 100 10.43 -20.52 5.05
CA CYS A 100 9.53 -21.27 5.93
C CYS A 100 8.84 -20.43 7.03
N HIS A 101 9.32 -19.21 7.31
CA HIS A 101 8.67 -18.26 8.23
C HIS A 101 7.94 -17.12 7.51
N GLY A 102 7.80 -17.21 6.20
CA GLY A 102 6.95 -16.33 5.39
C GLY A 102 7.52 -15.97 4.03
N VAL A 103 6.63 -15.87 3.07
CA VAL A 103 6.85 -15.25 1.77
C VAL A 103 6.61 -13.76 1.96
N TYR A 104 7.69 -12.99 2.21
CA TYR A 104 7.61 -11.55 2.48
C TYR A 104 7.51 -10.74 1.19
N SER A 105 7.49 -9.40 1.33
CA SER A 105 7.20 -8.50 0.23
C SER A 105 8.19 -8.55 -0.93
N GLY A 106 7.70 -8.16 -2.09
CA GLY A 106 8.44 -8.14 -3.33
C GLY A 106 7.61 -7.65 -4.51
N SER A 107 8.14 -7.82 -5.71
CA SER A 107 7.58 -7.21 -6.92
C SER A 107 7.57 -8.13 -8.13
N ALA A 108 6.87 -7.71 -9.20
CA ALA A 108 6.91 -8.33 -10.51
C ALA A 108 7.81 -7.54 -11.46
N PHE A 109 8.50 -8.26 -12.34
CA PHE A 109 9.15 -7.77 -13.53
C PHE A 109 8.67 -8.58 -14.73
N LEU A 110 8.25 -7.92 -15.81
CA LEU A 110 7.73 -8.55 -17.01
C LEU A 110 8.71 -8.45 -18.15
N GLU A 111 9.02 -9.57 -18.80
CA GLU A 111 9.79 -9.61 -20.03
C GLU A 111 9.47 -10.86 -20.84
N ASP A 112 9.31 -10.70 -22.15
CA ASP A 112 9.09 -11.79 -23.12
C ASP A 112 7.96 -12.78 -22.73
N GLY A 113 6.81 -12.23 -22.30
CA GLY A 113 5.65 -13.01 -21.90
C GLY A 113 5.89 -13.84 -20.63
N THR A 114 6.86 -13.46 -19.82
CA THR A 114 7.16 -14.12 -18.53
C THR A 114 7.10 -13.10 -17.42
N MET A 115 6.39 -13.44 -16.36
CA MET A 115 6.34 -12.70 -15.10
C MET A 115 7.39 -13.29 -14.15
N TYR A 116 8.35 -12.46 -13.77
CA TYR A 116 9.39 -12.74 -12.78
C TYR A 116 8.97 -12.12 -11.46
N LEU A 117 8.63 -12.95 -10.47
CA LEU A 117 8.26 -12.50 -9.13
C LEU A 117 9.48 -12.63 -8.21
N TYR A 118 9.98 -11.51 -7.74
CA TYR A 118 11.05 -11.43 -6.76
C TYR A 118 10.44 -11.11 -5.40
N TYR A 119 10.85 -11.85 -4.37
CA TYR A 119 10.34 -11.65 -3.02
C TYR A 119 11.40 -11.95 -1.95
N THR A 120 11.12 -11.59 -0.72
CA THR A 120 11.97 -11.91 0.42
C THR A 120 11.47 -13.17 1.11
N GLY A 121 12.27 -14.25 1.04
CA GLY A 121 12.05 -15.44 1.85
C GLY A 121 12.57 -15.20 3.27
N ASN A 122 11.65 -15.20 4.24
CA ASN A 122 11.98 -14.94 5.64
C ASN A 122 12.16 -16.23 6.42
N VAL A 123 13.26 -16.32 7.19
CA VAL A 123 13.51 -17.39 8.14
C VAL A 123 13.89 -16.78 9.49
N LYS A 124 13.34 -17.30 10.58
CA LYS A 124 13.76 -17.00 11.95
C LYS A 124 14.33 -18.26 12.57
N LEU A 125 15.60 -18.22 12.96
CA LEU A 125 16.26 -19.34 13.63
C LEU A 125 15.76 -19.43 15.07
N GLU A 126 15.59 -20.66 15.59
CA GLU A 126 15.04 -20.92 16.93
C GLU A 126 16.04 -21.63 17.84
N ASP A 127 17.25 -21.89 17.38
CA ASP A 127 18.30 -22.67 18.06
C ASP A 127 19.25 -21.83 18.93
N GLY A 128 18.91 -20.56 19.17
CA GLY A 128 19.73 -19.62 19.94
C GLY A 128 18.95 -18.47 20.54
N ASP A 129 19.63 -17.63 21.30
CA ASP A 129 19.11 -16.36 21.82
C ASP A 129 19.42 -15.26 20.79
N PHE A 130 18.41 -14.89 20.01
CA PHE A 130 18.55 -13.99 18.88
C PHE A 130 17.72 -12.71 19.07
N ASP A 131 18.27 -11.58 18.64
CA ASP A 131 17.55 -10.29 18.59
C ASP A 131 16.70 -10.12 17.32
N TYR A 132 16.85 -11.00 16.32
CA TYR A 132 16.22 -10.95 14.99
C TYR A 132 16.45 -9.65 14.22
N ILE A 133 17.39 -8.83 14.68
CA ILE A 133 17.86 -7.62 14.03
C ILE A 133 19.24 -7.85 13.45
N ASN A 134 20.21 -8.18 14.30
CA ASN A 134 21.59 -8.45 13.90
C ASN A 134 21.89 -9.94 13.70
N THR A 135 21.10 -10.79 14.35
CA THR A 135 21.30 -12.24 14.39
C THR A 135 19.96 -12.99 14.33
N GLY A 136 20.01 -14.26 13.91
CA GLY A 136 18.87 -15.19 13.98
C GLY A 136 17.79 -15.00 12.91
N ARG A 137 17.99 -14.12 11.95
CA ARG A 137 17.07 -13.96 10.80
C ARG A 137 17.84 -14.16 9.49
N GLU A 138 17.22 -14.87 8.56
CA GLU A 138 17.64 -14.91 7.16
C GLU A 138 16.62 -14.13 6.32
N ALA A 139 17.15 -13.24 5.50
CA ALA A 139 16.39 -12.46 4.53
C ALA A 139 16.90 -12.84 3.14
N ASN A 140 16.27 -13.84 2.54
CA ASN A 140 16.70 -14.44 1.30
C ASN A 140 15.97 -13.78 0.12
N THR A 141 16.70 -13.35 -0.91
CA THR A 141 16.06 -12.91 -2.17
C THR A 141 15.72 -14.14 -3.00
N VAL A 142 14.45 -14.28 -3.35
CA VAL A 142 13.93 -15.46 -4.06
C VAL A 142 13.24 -15.04 -5.34
N LEU A 143 13.38 -15.86 -6.38
CA LEU A 143 12.71 -15.73 -7.67
C LEU A 143 11.76 -16.91 -7.91
N VAL A 144 10.57 -16.61 -8.41
CA VAL A 144 9.68 -17.57 -9.05
C VAL A 144 9.15 -16.97 -10.35
N THR A 145 8.87 -17.79 -11.35
CA THR A 145 8.38 -17.32 -12.66
C THR A 145 7.05 -17.95 -13.00
N THR A 146 6.25 -17.23 -13.78
CA THR A 146 5.00 -17.73 -14.37
C THR A 146 4.78 -17.11 -15.74
N LYS A 147 3.99 -17.77 -16.58
CA LYS A 147 3.58 -17.25 -17.90
C LYS A 147 2.12 -16.85 -17.97
N ASP A 148 1.36 -17.15 -16.94
CA ASP A 148 -0.09 -16.93 -16.90
C ASP A 148 -0.57 -16.36 -15.56
N GLY A 149 0.34 -16.12 -14.62
CA GLY A 149 0.02 -15.64 -13.26
C GLY A 149 -0.69 -16.68 -12.38
N ILE A 150 -0.88 -17.93 -12.85
CA ILE A 150 -1.62 -19.00 -12.16
C ILE A 150 -0.71 -20.21 -11.88
N HIS A 151 0.08 -20.62 -12.87
CA HIS A 151 0.97 -21.77 -12.74
C HIS A 151 2.40 -21.30 -12.54
N PHE A 152 2.92 -21.53 -11.34
CA PHE A 152 4.23 -21.05 -10.93
C PHE A 152 5.31 -22.13 -11.06
N GLY A 153 6.48 -21.71 -11.53
CA GLY A 153 7.67 -22.54 -11.59
C GLY A 153 8.26 -22.83 -10.21
N SER A 154 9.41 -23.49 -10.18
CA SER A 154 10.15 -23.73 -8.94
C SER A 154 10.75 -22.44 -8.41
N LYS A 155 10.66 -22.24 -7.11
CA LYS A 155 11.34 -21.16 -6.38
C LYS A 155 12.84 -21.33 -6.45
N LYS A 156 13.56 -20.24 -6.62
CA LYS A 156 15.03 -20.20 -6.67
C LYS A 156 15.54 -19.13 -5.72
N GLU A 157 16.32 -19.53 -4.75
CA GLU A 157 17.07 -18.63 -3.88
C GLU A 157 18.21 -18.00 -4.68
N LEU A 158 18.28 -16.67 -4.68
CA LEU A 158 19.25 -15.90 -5.45
C LEU A 158 20.34 -15.25 -4.59
N LEU A 159 19.94 -14.64 -3.46
CA LEU A 159 20.84 -13.98 -2.50
C LEU A 159 20.47 -14.39 -1.07
N ARG A 160 21.50 -14.44 -0.22
CA ARG A 160 21.43 -14.73 1.22
C ARG A 160 22.07 -13.61 2.01
N ASN A 161 21.93 -13.63 3.33
CA ASN A 161 22.58 -12.66 4.21
C ASN A 161 24.09 -12.52 3.96
N SER A 162 24.78 -13.61 3.58
CA SER A 162 26.22 -13.59 3.26
C SER A 162 26.59 -12.82 2.00
N ASP A 163 25.62 -12.57 1.11
CA ASP A 163 25.82 -11.88 -0.17
C ASP A 163 25.60 -10.36 -0.04
N TYR A 164 25.13 -9.92 1.13
CA TYR A 164 24.92 -8.52 1.45
C TYR A 164 26.15 -7.88 2.11
N PRO A 165 26.35 -6.55 2.01
CA PRO A 165 27.42 -5.87 2.72
C PRO A 165 27.44 -6.16 4.23
N SER A 166 28.62 -6.41 4.79
CA SER A 166 28.82 -6.94 6.15
C SER A 166 28.44 -5.96 7.28
N ASP A 167 28.25 -4.69 6.98
CA ASP A 167 27.80 -3.64 7.90
C ASP A 167 26.29 -3.55 8.04
N LEU A 168 25.53 -4.41 7.32
CA LEU A 168 24.08 -4.49 7.43
C LEU A 168 23.64 -5.41 8.55
N THR A 169 22.44 -5.15 9.07
CA THR A 169 21.69 -6.08 9.92
C THR A 169 21.07 -7.21 9.09
N CYS A 170 20.30 -8.08 9.70
CA CYS A 170 19.48 -9.07 8.99
C CYS A 170 18.28 -8.49 8.24
N HIS A 171 18.10 -7.17 8.27
CA HIS A 171 17.00 -6.48 7.61
C HIS A 171 17.42 -5.96 6.23
N VAL A 172 17.36 -6.85 5.23
CA VAL A 172 17.46 -6.54 3.79
C VAL A 172 16.27 -7.19 3.12
N ARG A 173 15.39 -6.43 2.43
CA ARG A 173 14.14 -6.98 1.91
C ARG A 173 13.49 -6.15 0.81
N ASP A 174 12.37 -6.65 0.30
CA ASP A 174 11.42 -5.99 -0.61
C ASP A 174 12.05 -5.68 -1.98
N PRO A 175 12.51 -6.72 -2.72
CA PRO A 175 13.17 -6.52 -4.00
C PRO A 175 12.22 -5.94 -5.05
N LYS A 176 12.67 -4.89 -5.75
CA LYS A 176 12.04 -4.32 -6.93
C LYS A 176 13.00 -4.31 -8.09
N VAL A 177 12.59 -4.83 -9.25
CA VAL A 177 13.44 -5.01 -10.42
C VAL A 177 13.00 -4.15 -11.58
N TRP A 178 13.95 -3.55 -12.27
CA TRP A 178 13.76 -2.85 -13.54
C TRP A 178 14.90 -3.14 -14.50
N LYS A 179 14.72 -2.78 -15.77
CA LYS A 179 15.75 -2.89 -16.80
C LYS A 179 16.13 -1.50 -17.30
N LYS A 180 17.41 -1.27 -17.51
CA LYS A 180 17.93 -0.12 -18.23
C LYS A 180 18.99 -0.60 -19.21
N ASP A 181 18.80 -0.28 -20.47
CA ASP A 181 19.59 -0.82 -21.57
C ASP A 181 19.60 -2.36 -21.56
N ASP A 182 20.75 -3.01 -21.54
CA ASP A 182 20.90 -4.47 -21.50
C ASP A 182 21.15 -5.00 -20.07
N THR A 183 21.00 -4.17 -19.05
CA THR A 183 21.30 -4.54 -17.65
C THR A 183 20.02 -4.50 -16.80
N TYR A 184 19.85 -5.49 -15.97
CA TYR A 184 18.80 -5.56 -14.96
C TYR A 184 19.33 -5.01 -13.64
N TYR A 185 18.51 -4.23 -12.98
CA TYR A 185 18.80 -3.65 -11.67
C TYR A 185 17.74 -4.08 -10.67
N MET A 186 18.15 -4.29 -9.43
CA MET A 186 17.26 -4.58 -8.31
C MET A 186 17.58 -3.64 -7.17
N ILE A 187 16.53 -3.01 -6.62
CA ILE A 187 16.63 -2.24 -5.39
C ILE A 187 16.00 -3.03 -4.23
N GLN A 188 16.65 -2.99 -3.07
CA GLN A 188 16.13 -3.59 -1.83
C GLN A 188 16.31 -2.60 -0.68
N GLY A 189 15.36 -2.58 0.25
CA GLY A 189 15.47 -1.81 1.49
C GLY A 189 16.43 -2.46 2.47
N ALA A 190 17.14 -1.65 3.24
CA ALA A 190 18.15 -2.14 4.19
C ALA A 190 18.26 -1.28 5.45
N ARG A 191 18.72 -1.93 6.54
CA ARG A 191 19.10 -1.31 7.82
C ARG A 191 20.55 -1.62 8.13
N THR A 192 21.35 -0.59 8.36
CA THR A 192 22.73 -0.78 8.80
C THR A 192 22.81 -1.14 10.29
N LYS A 193 23.95 -1.69 10.74
CA LYS A 193 24.24 -1.96 12.16
C LYS A 193 24.33 -0.67 13.02
N ASN A 194 24.43 0.48 12.37
CA ASN A 194 24.40 1.79 13.02
C ASN A 194 23.01 2.44 13.01
N ASP A 195 21.96 1.65 12.73
CA ASP A 195 20.58 2.11 12.67
C ASP A 195 20.33 3.24 11.64
N VAL A 196 20.88 3.07 10.44
CA VAL A 196 20.63 3.97 9.30
C VAL A 196 19.89 3.19 8.20
N GLY A 197 18.74 3.72 7.81
CA GLY A 197 17.97 3.23 6.68
C GLY A 197 18.59 3.64 5.35
N GLN A 198 18.57 2.73 4.38
CA GLN A 198 19.10 2.94 3.04
C GLN A 198 18.47 1.95 2.05
N ALA A 199 18.75 2.11 0.76
CA ALA A 199 18.45 1.12 -0.24
C ALA A 199 19.74 0.58 -0.89
N LEU A 200 19.71 -0.70 -1.28
CA LEU A 200 20.82 -1.38 -1.96
C LEU A 200 20.47 -1.55 -3.42
N ILE A 201 21.43 -1.31 -4.31
CA ILE A 201 21.33 -1.59 -5.74
C ILE A 201 22.18 -2.80 -6.09
N PHE A 202 21.56 -3.76 -6.75
CA PHE A 202 22.21 -4.90 -7.37
C PHE A 202 22.06 -4.81 -8.88
N GLU A 203 22.98 -5.40 -9.63
CA GLU A 203 22.93 -5.51 -11.08
C GLU A 203 23.09 -6.95 -11.56
N SER A 204 22.47 -7.26 -12.70
CA SER A 204 22.53 -8.59 -13.33
C SER A 204 22.42 -8.46 -14.85
N SER A 205 23.06 -9.40 -15.57
CA SER A 205 22.88 -9.55 -17.00
C SER A 205 21.85 -10.62 -17.41
N ASP A 206 21.37 -11.42 -16.43
CA ASP A 206 20.55 -12.61 -16.71
C ASP A 206 19.32 -12.76 -15.76
N LYS A 207 19.10 -11.80 -14.87
CA LYS A 207 17.99 -11.81 -13.88
C LYS A 207 18.13 -12.83 -12.75
N ILE A 208 19.24 -13.58 -12.72
CA ILE A 208 19.46 -14.69 -11.80
C ILE A 208 20.71 -14.48 -10.95
N ASN A 209 21.81 -14.09 -11.61
CA ASN A 209 23.08 -13.85 -10.94
C ASN A 209 23.19 -12.35 -10.65
N TRP A 210 23.02 -11.98 -9.39
CA TRP A 210 23.00 -10.60 -8.93
C TRP A 210 24.30 -10.25 -8.21
N HIS A 211 24.81 -9.06 -8.48
CA HIS A 211 26.01 -8.52 -7.85
C HIS A 211 25.68 -7.17 -7.20
N PHE A 212 26.15 -7.01 -5.96
CA PHE A 212 26.04 -5.72 -5.28
C PHE A 212 26.77 -4.64 -6.08
N ARG A 213 26.08 -3.52 -6.35
CA ARG A 213 26.60 -2.40 -7.12
C ARG A 213 26.88 -1.19 -6.24
N SER A 214 25.86 -0.68 -5.57
CA SER A 214 25.92 0.59 -4.84
C SER A 214 24.80 0.70 -3.79
N ARG A 215 24.84 1.80 -3.05
CA ARG A 215 23.80 2.18 -2.08
C ARG A 215 23.12 3.46 -2.51
N VAL A 216 21.87 3.60 -2.13
CA VAL A 216 21.14 4.88 -2.19
C VAL A 216 20.90 5.32 -0.76
N GLU A 217 21.44 6.48 -0.44
CA GLU A 217 21.45 7.07 0.92
C GLU A 217 21.00 8.52 0.84
N SER A 218 20.38 8.99 1.91
CA SER A 218 20.11 10.42 2.10
C SER A 218 21.39 11.15 2.60
N GLU A 219 21.47 12.46 2.37
CA GLU A 219 22.62 13.28 2.81
C GLU A 219 22.87 13.19 4.33
N LYS A 220 21.81 13.02 5.12
CA LYS A 220 21.85 12.79 6.56
C LYS A 220 21.07 11.53 6.88
N PRO A 221 21.39 10.78 7.96
CA PRO A 221 20.61 9.64 8.40
C PRO A 221 19.11 9.98 8.44
N PHE A 222 18.30 9.12 7.83
CA PHE A 222 16.86 9.32 7.70
C PHE A 222 16.11 8.02 7.99
N GLY A 223 15.59 7.89 9.21
CA GLY A 223 15.04 6.65 9.74
C GLY A 223 16.10 5.55 9.90
N TYR A 224 15.72 4.42 10.47
CA TYR A 224 16.62 3.29 10.64
C TYR A 224 16.42 2.17 9.62
N MET A 225 15.30 2.15 8.90
CA MET A 225 15.00 1.16 7.86
C MET A 225 14.17 1.81 6.74
N TRP A 226 14.52 1.51 5.50
CA TRP A 226 13.71 1.83 4.32
C TRP A 226 13.09 0.54 3.79
N GLU A 227 11.77 0.39 3.89
CA GLU A 227 11.04 -0.76 3.38
C GLU A 227 10.39 -0.45 2.04
N CYS A 228 10.07 -1.50 1.30
CA CYS A 228 9.31 -1.44 0.04
C CYS A 228 9.82 -0.35 -0.92
N PRO A 229 11.13 -0.29 -1.24
CA PRO A 229 11.63 0.72 -2.16
C PRO A 229 11.04 0.50 -3.55
N ASP A 230 10.63 1.60 -4.19
CA ASP A 230 10.11 1.61 -5.56
C ASP A 230 10.72 2.79 -6.33
N TYR A 231 11.51 2.50 -7.35
CA TYR A 231 12.16 3.50 -8.19
C TYR A 231 11.55 3.51 -9.57
N PHE A 232 11.03 4.65 -9.99
CA PHE A 232 10.39 4.81 -11.27
C PHE A 232 10.47 6.25 -11.79
N GLU A 233 10.14 6.42 -13.06
CA GLU A 233 9.99 7.73 -13.70
C GLU A 233 8.55 7.88 -14.19
N THR A 234 7.98 9.06 -14.04
CA THR A 234 6.68 9.44 -14.60
C THR A 234 6.73 10.89 -15.03
N ASP A 235 6.26 11.19 -16.26
CA ASP A 235 6.29 12.53 -16.86
C ASP A 235 7.66 13.23 -16.75
N GLY A 236 8.76 12.48 -16.88
CA GLY A 236 10.13 12.98 -16.82
C GLY A 236 10.65 13.26 -15.39
N ILE A 237 9.88 12.96 -14.37
CA ILE A 237 10.30 13.09 -12.96
C ILE A 237 10.61 11.70 -12.40
N LYS A 238 11.83 11.56 -11.85
CA LYS A 238 12.28 10.33 -11.18
C LYS A 238 11.94 10.37 -9.72
N ILE A 239 11.34 9.29 -9.25
CA ILE A 239 10.82 9.14 -7.91
C ILE A 239 11.43 7.89 -7.26
N LEU A 240 11.93 8.06 -6.04
CA LEU A 240 12.29 6.96 -5.15
C LEU A 240 11.29 6.94 -4.00
N SER A 241 10.36 6.02 -4.04
CA SER A 241 9.41 5.74 -2.96
C SER A 241 10.03 4.82 -1.92
N SER A 242 9.69 5.02 -0.66
CA SER A 242 10.09 4.10 0.42
C SER A 242 9.18 4.27 1.64
N SER A 243 8.99 3.18 2.38
CA SER A 243 8.34 3.19 3.69
C SER A 243 9.40 3.21 4.78
N VAL A 244 9.46 4.33 5.51
CA VAL A 244 10.57 4.63 6.41
C VAL A 244 10.16 4.39 7.86
N GLN A 245 10.97 3.59 8.57
CA GLN A 245 10.83 3.35 10.01
C GLN A 245 11.77 4.26 10.80
N GLY A 246 11.29 4.72 11.96
CA GLY A 246 12.11 5.45 12.93
C GLY A 246 12.23 6.96 12.67
N LEU A 247 11.24 7.56 11.99
CA LEU A 247 11.12 9.01 11.94
C LEU A 247 10.44 9.54 13.19
N GLU A 248 10.96 10.63 13.75
CA GLU A 248 10.32 11.32 14.86
C GLU A 248 9.08 12.08 14.38
N GLY A 249 7.96 11.88 15.07
CA GLY A 249 6.72 12.57 14.76
C GLY A 249 6.85 14.09 14.94
N LYS A 250 6.36 14.83 13.95
CA LYS A 250 6.28 16.31 13.99
C LYS A 250 4.85 16.75 14.28
N GLU A 251 4.64 18.02 14.47
CA GLU A 251 3.31 18.57 14.74
C GLU A 251 2.31 18.20 13.64
N TRP A 252 2.71 18.24 12.37
CA TRP A 252 1.84 18.03 11.20
C TRP A 252 2.21 16.82 10.33
N ALA A 253 3.41 16.26 10.48
CA ALA A 253 3.89 15.15 9.67
C ALA A 253 4.49 14.05 10.54
N ASP A 254 4.74 12.89 9.95
CA ASP A 254 5.43 11.76 10.59
C ASP A 254 4.73 11.30 11.89
N ARG A 255 3.38 11.35 11.91
CA ARG A 255 2.57 11.05 13.11
C ARG A 255 2.10 9.60 13.21
N ASN A 256 2.27 8.81 12.16
CA ASN A 256 2.02 7.38 12.19
C ASN A 256 3.22 6.65 12.81
N VAL A 257 3.07 5.38 13.17
CA VAL A 257 4.18 4.56 13.70
C VAL A 257 5.37 4.59 12.73
N TYR A 258 5.08 4.43 11.44
CA TYR A 258 6.02 4.56 10.33
C TYR A 258 5.42 5.40 9.20
N GLN A 259 6.26 5.84 8.27
CA GLN A 259 5.85 6.76 7.22
C GLN A 259 6.10 6.16 5.84
N SER A 260 5.20 6.42 4.90
CA SER A 260 5.38 6.10 3.49
C SER A 260 5.39 7.36 2.65
N GLY A 261 6.42 7.52 1.86
CA GLY A 261 6.60 8.72 1.05
C GLY A 261 7.64 8.51 -0.03
N TYR A 262 8.14 9.61 -0.57
CA TYR A 262 9.06 9.58 -1.68
C TYR A 262 10.06 10.73 -1.65
N PHE A 263 11.16 10.51 -2.35
CA PHE A 263 12.13 11.54 -2.74
C PHE A 263 12.02 11.76 -4.24
N LEU A 264 12.10 13.01 -4.68
CA LEU A 264 12.43 13.34 -6.07
C LEU A 264 13.92 13.12 -6.27
N VAL A 265 14.30 12.54 -7.40
CA VAL A 265 15.69 12.22 -7.72
C VAL A 265 16.20 13.14 -8.81
N ASP A 266 17.12 14.02 -8.47
CA ASP A 266 17.88 14.78 -9.45
C ASP A 266 19.15 13.99 -9.84
N GLY A 267 19.32 13.71 -11.12
CA GLY A 267 20.38 12.84 -11.61
C GLY A 267 19.93 11.39 -11.84
N ASP A 268 20.75 10.42 -11.45
CA ASP A 268 20.51 8.98 -11.63
C ASP A 268 21.04 8.20 -10.42
N ILE A 269 20.20 7.39 -9.77
CA ILE A 269 20.60 6.57 -8.61
C ILE A 269 21.68 5.52 -8.95
N LEU A 270 21.86 5.23 -10.23
CA LEU A 270 22.91 4.32 -10.72
C LEU A 270 24.28 5.00 -10.92
N ASP A 271 24.36 6.30 -10.83
CA ASP A 271 25.60 7.07 -11.06
C ASP A 271 25.74 8.19 -10.03
N SER A 272 25.20 9.35 -10.33
CA SER A 272 25.26 10.56 -9.48
C SER A 272 23.86 11.09 -9.28
N TYR A 273 23.46 11.29 -8.05
CA TYR A 273 22.10 11.72 -7.70
C TYR A 273 22.08 12.67 -6.50
N LYS A 274 20.98 13.40 -6.39
CA LYS A 274 20.60 14.14 -5.20
C LYS A 274 19.14 13.84 -4.89
N LEU A 275 18.85 13.57 -3.63
CA LEU A 275 17.47 13.38 -3.15
C LEU A 275 16.88 14.71 -2.67
N SER A 276 15.63 14.98 -3.02
CA SER A 276 14.84 16.07 -2.43
C SER A 276 14.60 15.84 -0.92
N PRO A 277 14.00 16.79 -0.19
CA PRO A 277 13.30 16.46 1.04
C PRO A 277 12.28 15.33 0.80
N TYR A 278 11.99 14.57 1.86
CA TYR A 278 11.01 13.49 1.82
C TYR A 278 9.59 14.05 1.83
N HIS A 279 8.76 13.58 0.92
CA HIS A 279 7.35 13.94 0.78
C HIS A 279 6.48 12.73 1.14
N LEU A 280 5.42 12.95 1.91
CA LEU A 280 4.47 11.87 2.22
C LEU A 280 3.57 11.58 1.00
N TRP A 281 3.31 10.29 0.76
CA TRP A 281 2.29 9.87 -0.19
C TRP A 281 0.88 10.11 0.33
N ASP A 282 0.70 9.99 1.64
CA ASP A 282 -0.61 10.07 2.30
C ASP A 282 -0.45 10.63 3.71
N TYR A 283 -1.32 11.54 4.08
CA TYR A 283 -1.33 12.23 5.37
C TYR A 283 -2.35 11.65 6.34
N GLY A 284 -3.07 10.59 5.94
CA GLY A 284 -4.11 9.97 6.76
C GLY A 284 -3.59 9.05 7.85
N PHE A 285 -4.49 8.23 8.38
CA PHE A 285 -4.18 7.32 9.47
C PHE A 285 -3.69 5.95 9.01
N ASP A 286 -4.14 5.49 7.84
CA ASP A 286 -3.94 4.14 7.35
C ASP A 286 -3.34 4.14 5.95
N TYR A 287 -2.02 4.11 5.90
CA TYR A 287 -1.31 4.05 4.64
C TYR A 287 0.12 3.58 4.85
N TYR A 288 0.50 2.44 4.25
CA TYR A 288 1.85 1.89 4.33
C TYR A 288 2.21 1.03 3.12
N ALA A 289 3.50 0.80 2.91
CA ALA A 289 4.06 -0.11 1.92
C ALA A 289 3.53 0.08 0.48
N PRO A 290 3.44 1.31 -0.06
CA PRO A 290 2.99 1.51 -1.43
C PRO A 290 3.90 0.82 -2.43
N GLN A 291 3.28 0.32 -3.51
CA GLN A 291 3.95 -0.22 -4.68
C GLN A 291 3.30 0.35 -5.93
N SER A 292 4.08 0.53 -6.98
CA SER A 292 3.58 1.00 -8.26
C SER A 292 4.03 0.12 -9.44
N PHE A 293 3.31 0.20 -10.54
CA PHE A 293 3.70 -0.39 -11.80
C PHE A 293 3.27 0.51 -12.96
N GLU A 294 3.91 0.34 -14.09
CA GLU A 294 3.49 0.97 -15.34
C GLU A 294 2.49 0.06 -16.05
N ALA A 295 1.30 0.58 -16.31
CA ALA A 295 0.29 -0.11 -17.07
C ALA A 295 0.66 -0.10 -18.58
N GLU A 296 0.08 -1.02 -19.37
CA GLU A 296 0.35 -1.13 -20.81
C GLU A 296 -0.03 0.13 -21.59
N ASP A 297 -0.87 0.99 -21.03
CA ASP A 297 -1.25 2.28 -21.59
C ASP A 297 -0.35 3.46 -21.12
N GLY A 298 0.73 3.16 -20.41
CA GLY A 298 1.74 4.11 -19.94
C GLY A 298 1.40 4.82 -18.63
N ARG A 299 0.25 4.54 -18.01
CA ARG A 299 -0.07 5.12 -16.69
C ARG A 299 0.76 4.48 -15.59
N ARG A 300 1.16 5.26 -14.60
CA ARG A 300 1.71 4.76 -13.34
C ARG A 300 0.58 4.50 -12.37
N ILE A 301 0.33 3.22 -12.07
CA ILE A 301 -0.70 2.77 -11.12
C ILE A 301 -0.05 2.48 -9.78
N HIS A 302 -0.68 2.95 -8.71
CA HIS A 302 -0.17 2.92 -7.35
C HIS A 302 -1.21 2.32 -6.41
N ILE A 303 -0.81 1.36 -5.59
CA ILE A 303 -1.65 0.69 -4.58
C ILE A 303 -0.85 0.60 -3.29
N SER A 304 -1.50 0.81 -2.15
CA SER A 304 -0.89 0.75 -0.83
C SER A 304 -1.72 -0.10 0.14
N TRP A 305 -1.12 -0.57 1.19
CA TRP A 305 -1.84 -1.13 2.33
C TRP A 305 -2.53 -0.04 3.13
N MET A 306 -3.86 -0.11 3.25
CA MET A 306 -4.64 0.73 4.15
C MET A 306 -4.63 0.12 5.55
N GLY A 307 -3.51 0.31 6.22
CA GLY A 307 -3.17 -0.16 7.55
C GLY A 307 -1.84 0.42 8.01
N MET A 308 -1.34 -0.06 9.15
CA MET A 308 -0.07 0.40 9.73
C MET A 308 0.56 -0.78 10.48
N PRO A 309 1.85 -1.09 10.24
CA PRO A 309 2.53 -2.15 11.00
C PRO A 309 2.87 -1.69 12.42
N ASP A 310 3.16 -2.68 13.28
CA ASP A 310 3.69 -2.50 14.63
C ASP A 310 2.86 -1.54 15.52
N CYS A 311 1.56 -1.44 15.28
CA CYS A 311 0.66 -0.77 16.20
C CYS A 311 0.64 -1.52 17.52
N GLU A 312 0.63 -0.79 18.66
CA GLU A 312 0.55 -1.40 20.00
C GLU A 312 -0.67 -2.29 20.15
N GLU A 313 -1.79 -1.90 19.54
CA GLU A 313 -3.03 -2.66 19.53
C GLU A 313 -3.80 -2.41 18.23
N TYR A 314 -4.29 -3.49 17.61
CA TYR A 314 -5.21 -3.40 16.48
C TYR A 314 -6.65 -3.46 17.02
N THR A 315 -7.39 -2.38 16.82
CA THR A 315 -8.76 -2.22 17.34
C THR A 315 -9.82 -2.19 16.24
N ASN A 316 -9.49 -2.62 15.02
CA ASN A 316 -10.44 -2.74 13.92
C ASN A 316 -11.60 -3.66 14.31
N PRO A 317 -12.85 -3.22 14.25
CA PRO A 317 -13.99 -4.04 14.68
C PRO A 317 -14.15 -5.32 13.87
N THR A 318 -13.58 -5.39 12.67
CA THR A 318 -13.60 -6.57 11.79
C THR A 318 -12.70 -7.72 12.24
N ILE A 319 -11.81 -7.50 13.22
CA ILE A 319 -11.00 -8.58 13.83
C ILE A 319 -11.92 -9.67 14.39
N LYS A 320 -12.97 -9.27 15.14
CA LYS A 320 -13.98 -10.22 15.65
C LYS A 320 -14.74 -10.95 14.56
N ASP A 321 -14.82 -10.34 13.38
CA ASP A 321 -15.47 -10.92 12.21
C ASP A 321 -14.53 -11.88 11.46
N GLY A 322 -13.24 -11.92 11.83
CA GLY A 322 -12.24 -12.87 11.33
C GLY A 322 -11.34 -12.31 10.24
N TRP A 323 -11.34 -10.99 10.00
CA TRP A 323 -10.50 -10.36 9.00
C TRP A 323 -10.15 -8.91 9.35
N GLN A 324 -9.10 -8.35 8.78
CA GLN A 324 -8.84 -6.90 8.82
C GLN A 324 -7.95 -6.43 7.67
N HIS A 325 -7.99 -5.12 7.47
CA HIS A 325 -7.30 -4.33 6.44
C HIS A 325 -7.87 -4.49 5.03
N CYS A 326 -7.42 -3.61 4.18
CA CYS A 326 -7.65 -3.60 2.74
C CYS A 326 -6.49 -2.89 2.04
N PHE A 327 -6.48 -2.89 0.72
CA PHE A 327 -5.66 -1.96 -0.04
C PHE A 327 -6.36 -0.60 -0.17
N THR A 328 -5.60 0.45 -0.50
CA THR A 328 -6.17 1.67 -1.06
C THR A 328 -6.83 1.35 -2.40
N PHE A 329 -7.77 2.17 -2.82
CA PHE A 329 -8.25 2.12 -4.19
C PHE A 329 -7.08 2.33 -5.16
N PRO A 330 -7.04 1.66 -6.33
CA PRO A 330 -5.98 1.91 -7.30
C PRO A 330 -5.95 3.37 -7.73
N ARG A 331 -4.75 3.98 -7.68
CA ARG A 331 -4.54 5.40 -7.98
C ARG A 331 -3.64 5.57 -9.19
N GLU A 332 -3.93 6.56 -10.04
CA GLU A 332 -2.98 7.05 -11.04
C GLU A 332 -2.07 8.08 -10.38
N VAL A 333 -0.75 7.92 -10.53
CA VAL A 333 0.25 8.91 -10.17
C VAL A 333 0.61 9.70 -11.42
N PHE A 334 0.56 11.02 -11.35
CA PHE A 334 0.83 11.93 -12.46
C PHE A 334 1.48 13.22 -11.98
N ILE A 335 2.03 14.00 -12.92
CA ILE A 335 2.64 15.28 -12.60
C ILE A 335 1.71 16.42 -13.05
N LYS A 336 1.42 17.32 -12.14
CA LYS A 336 0.70 18.58 -12.41
C LYS A 336 1.47 19.75 -11.84
N ASP A 337 1.78 20.74 -12.68
CA ASP A 337 2.53 21.95 -12.29
C ASP A 337 3.84 21.65 -11.52
N GLY A 338 4.53 20.58 -11.90
CA GLY A 338 5.78 20.11 -11.27
C GLY A 338 5.59 19.40 -9.94
N LYS A 339 4.36 19.11 -9.52
CA LYS A 339 4.00 18.40 -8.30
C LYS A 339 3.55 16.98 -8.60
N VAL A 340 3.85 16.05 -7.71
CA VAL A 340 3.35 14.67 -7.79
C VAL A 340 1.94 14.64 -7.23
N CYS A 341 0.99 14.21 -8.04
CA CYS A 341 -0.42 14.13 -7.71
C CYS A 341 -0.94 12.69 -7.85
N GLN A 342 -2.02 12.39 -7.15
CA GLN A 342 -2.70 11.09 -7.17
C GLN A 342 -4.19 11.27 -7.40
N LYS A 343 -4.81 10.37 -8.15
CA LYS A 343 -6.27 10.32 -8.31
C LYS A 343 -6.73 8.88 -8.44
N PRO A 344 -7.99 8.55 -8.09
CA PRO A 344 -8.57 7.25 -8.40
C PRO A 344 -8.44 6.95 -9.91
N VAL A 345 -8.22 5.68 -10.27
CA VAL A 345 -8.12 5.29 -11.68
C VAL A 345 -9.40 5.66 -12.43
N ARG A 346 -9.23 6.12 -13.67
CA ARG A 346 -10.32 6.66 -14.51
C ARG A 346 -11.45 5.66 -14.81
N GLU A 347 -11.18 4.36 -14.68
CA GLU A 347 -12.16 3.29 -14.87
C GLU A 347 -13.33 3.38 -13.87
N LEU A 348 -13.11 4.05 -12.73
CA LEU A 348 -14.16 4.32 -11.74
C LEU A 348 -15.32 5.15 -12.32
N ASP A 349 -15.04 6.02 -13.28
CA ASP A 349 -16.06 6.90 -13.87
C ASP A 349 -17.21 6.11 -14.51
N ALA A 350 -16.92 4.92 -15.05
CA ALA A 350 -17.94 4.05 -15.64
C ALA A 350 -18.93 3.45 -14.62
N LYS A 351 -18.59 3.48 -13.33
CA LYS A 351 -19.42 2.95 -12.23
C LYS A 351 -20.25 4.02 -11.55
N LYS A 352 -20.05 5.31 -11.89
CA LYS A 352 -20.69 6.45 -11.24
C LYS A 352 -22.10 6.70 -11.74
N GLN A 353 -22.98 7.02 -10.81
CA GLN A 353 -24.32 7.53 -11.06
C GLN A 353 -24.49 8.82 -10.26
N GLN A 354 -24.54 9.95 -10.95
CA GLN A 354 -24.76 11.26 -10.31
C GLN A 354 -26.17 11.33 -9.69
N LEU A 355 -26.22 11.56 -8.39
CA LEU A 355 -27.47 11.72 -7.64
C LEU A 355 -27.77 13.18 -7.27
N GLN A 356 -26.71 13.96 -7.01
CA GLN A 356 -26.88 15.38 -6.64
C GLN A 356 -25.83 16.24 -7.35
N ASP A 357 -26.26 17.47 -7.65
CA ASP A 357 -25.45 18.54 -8.22
C ASP A 357 -25.98 19.84 -7.57
N VAL A 358 -25.25 20.39 -6.64
CA VAL A 358 -25.72 21.46 -5.76
C VAL A 358 -24.63 22.51 -5.51
N GLN A 359 -25.07 23.67 -4.99
CA GLN A 359 -24.15 24.70 -4.54
C GLN A 359 -24.11 24.76 -3.01
N ASN A 360 -22.96 25.06 -2.44
CA ASN A 360 -22.71 25.40 -1.03
C ASN A 360 -22.89 24.27 -0.02
N LYS A 361 -23.90 23.42 -0.16
CA LYS A 361 -24.22 22.41 0.84
C LYS A 361 -24.81 21.16 0.24
N LEU A 362 -24.31 20.02 0.67
CA LEU A 362 -24.83 18.70 0.32
C LEU A 362 -25.19 17.94 1.59
N THR A 363 -26.25 17.14 1.53
CA THR A 363 -26.59 16.14 2.55
C THR A 363 -27.09 14.88 1.86
N GLN A 364 -26.44 13.74 2.16
CA GLN A 364 -26.81 12.42 1.64
C GLN A 364 -26.81 11.40 2.76
N SER A 365 -27.71 10.42 2.70
CA SER A 365 -27.77 9.30 3.66
C SER A 365 -28.05 7.98 2.95
N GLY A 366 -27.69 6.87 3.59
CA GLY A 366 -28.02 5.52 3.13
C GLY A 366 -27.23 5.04 1.89
N CYS A 367 -26.15 5.73 1.54
CA CYS A 367 -25.28 5.33 0.44
C CYS A 367 -23.88 5.01 1.00
N PRO A 368 -23.49 3.73 1.07
CA PRO A 368 -22.17 3.37 1.62
C PRO A 368 -21.01 3.62 0.67
N VAL A 369 -21.23 3.57 -0.64
CA VAL A 369 -20.17 3.66 -1.65
C VAL A 369 -20.46 4.84 -2.57
N TYR A 370 -19.60 5.86 -2.50
CA TYR A 370 -19.83 7.10 -3.22
C TYR A 370 -18.56 7.91 -3.46
N GLU A 371 -18.64 8.83 -4.41
CA GLU A 371 -17.67 9.91 -4.58
C GLU A 371 -18.39 11.27 -4.38
N VAL A 372 -17.73 12.18 -3.69
CA VAL A 372 -18.10 13.59 -3.62
C VAL A 372 -16.99 14.42 -4.21
N ASN A 373 -17.33 15.32 -5.15
CA ASN A 373 -16.40 16.32 -5.63
C ASN A 373 -16.88 17.70 -5.13
N VAL A 374 -15.96 18.48 -4.61
CA VAL A 374 -16.18 19.86 -4.16
C VAL A 374 -15.19 20.74 -4.92
N ASP A 375 -15.69 21.46 -5.89
CA ASP A 375 -14.90 22.24 -6.83
C ASP A 375 -15.15 23.76 -6.63
N GLU A 376 -14.24 24.56 -7.16
CA GLU A 376 -14.34 26.03 -7.12
C GLU A 376 -14.43 26.62 -5.71
N ILE A 377 -13.66 26.11 -4.75
CA ILE A 377 -13.62 26.60 -3.38
C ILE A 377 -12.96 27.98 -3.36
N LYS A 378 -13.74 29.03 -3.08
CA LYS A 378 -13.28 30.44 -3.18
C LYS A 378 -13.03 31.11 -1.82
N GLU A 379 -13.69 30.67 -0.78
CA GLU A 379 -13.67 31.35 0.53
C GLU A 379 -12.80 30.65 1.56
N ASN A 380 -11.93 29.72 1.13
CA ASN A 380 -11.08 28.92 2.04
C ASN A 380 -11.86 28.34 3.23
N HIS A 381 -13.10 27.92 2.98
CA HIS A 381 -13.94 27.27 3.96
C HIS A 381 -14.49 25.95 3.41
N PHE A 382 -14.17 24.88 4.10
CA PHE A 382 -14.64 23.53 3.78
C PHE A 382 -14.85 22.74 5.06
N GLN A 383 -15.96 22.03 5.14
CA GLN A 383 -16.19 21.02 6.14
C GLN A 383 -17.01 19.86 5.57
N ALA A 384 -16.61 18.65 5.83
CA ALA A 384 -17.41 17.46 5.61
C ALA A 384 -17.49 16.64 6.91
N VAL A 385 -18.71 16.20 7.25
CA VAL A 385 -18.98 15.37 8.42
C VAL A 385 -19.58 14.07 7.95
N LEU A 386 -18.88 12.95 8.22
CA LEU A 386 -19.27 11.61 7.84
C LEU A 386 -19.78 10.88 9.09
N SER A 387 -21.08 10.54 9.09
CA SER A 387 -21.79 9.77 10.14
C SER A 387 -21.64 10.33 11.57
N ASP A 388 -21.42 11.65 11.69
CA ASP A 388 -21.08 12.34 12.95
C ASP A 388 -19.80 11.81 13.64
N GLU A 389 -18.98 10.99 12.96
CA GLU A 389 -17.82 10.30 13.52
C GLU A 389 -16.49 10.80 12.96
N LEU A 390 -16.41 11.04 11.66
CA LEU A 390 -15.22 11.54 10.97
C LEU A 390 -15.50 12.94 10.41
N ILE A 391 -14.60 13.85 10.71
CA ILE A 391 -14.66 15.24 10.23
C ILE A 391 -13.45 15.51 9.34
N LEU A 392 -13.72 16.09 8.18
CA LEU A 392 -12.75 16.68 7.29
C LEU A 392 -13.01 18.18 7.31
N ASP A 393 -12.02 19.00 7.61
CA ASP A 393 -12.16 20.44 7.57
C ASP A 393 -10.89 21.15 7.09
N TYR A 394 -11.08 22.40 6.70
CA TYR A 394 -9.97 23.27 6.30
C TYR A 394 -10.04 24.57 7.10
N GLU A 395 -8.94 24.89 7.74
CA GLU A 395 -8.78 26.10 8.51
C GLU A 395 -7.33 26.65 8.41
N ASN A 396 -7.20 27.95 8.12
CA ASN A 396 -5.93 28.67 8.16
C ASN A 396 -4.76 28.03 7.35
N GLY A 397 -5.04 27.52 6.15
CA GLY A 397 -4.07 26.87 5.29
C GLY A 397 -3.83 25.39 5.58
N ARG A 398 -4.59 24.80 6.52
CA ARG A 398 -4.49 23.40 6.93
C ARG A 398 -5.73 22.62 6.53
N PHE A 399 -5.54 21.52 5.84
CA PHE A 399 -6.60 20.52 5.69
C PHE A 399 -6.43 19.45 6.75
N GLN A 400 -7.52 19.07 7.42
CA GLN A 400 -7.51 18.21 8.59
C GLN A 400 -8.49 17.06 8.43
N MET A 401 -8.12 15.91 8.99
CA MET A 401 -8.93 14.71 9.15
C MET A 401 -8.91 14.31 10.62
N HIS A 402 -10.07 14.22 11.28
CA HIS A 402 -10.13 13.83 12.68
C HIS A 402 -11.38 13.05 13.05
N PHE A 403 -11.25 12.13 13.99
CA PHE A 403 -12.37 11.39 14.57
C PHE A 403 -12.97 12.16 15.74
N THR A 404 -14.31 12.14 15.83
CA THR A 404 -15.04 12.72 16.96
C THR A 404 -15.05 11.75 18.15
N THR A 405 -15.41 12.25 19.33
CA THR A 405 -15.63 11.43 20.52
C THR A 405 -16.85 10.48 20.41
N LYS A 406 -17.67 10.64 19.37
CA LYS A 406 -18.77 9.72 19.07
C LYS A 406 -18.32 8.48 18.33
N SER A 407 -17.16 8.52 17.68
CA SER A 407 -16.58 7.33 17.06
C SER A 407 -16.31 6.28 18.14
N LYS A 408 -17.04 5.17 18.07
CA LYS A 408 -16.83 4.00 18.96
C LYS A 408 -15.68 3.12 18.45
N THR A 409 -15.20 3.42 17.29
CA THR A 409 -14.15 2.70 16.60
C THR A 409 -12.91 3.58 16.55
N SER A 410 -12.34 3.91 17.69
CA SER A 410 -10.99 4.42 17.72
C SER A 410 -10.09 3.31 17.20
N VAL A 411 -9.81 3.37 15.94
CA VAL A 411 -8.91 2.43 15.31
C VAL A 411 -7.50 2.79 15.71
N SER A 412 -6.88 1.95 16.55
CA SER A 412 -5.51 1.98 17.05
C SER A 412 -4.87 3.31 17.44
N ALA A 413 -4.19 3.29 18.55
CA ALA A 413 -3.14 4.16 19.06
C ALA A 413 -3.15 5.61 18.58
N GLY A 414 -3.89 6.48 19.30
CA GLY A 414 -3.73 7.94 19.15
C GLY A 414 -4.35 8.56 17.91
N ARG A 415 -5.34 7.92 17.31
CA ARG A 415 -6.11 8.49 16.20
C ARG A 415 -7.01 9.61 16.68
N SER A 416 -6.47 10.81 16.73
CA SER A 416 -7.24 12.01 17.01
C SER A 416 -7.26 12.94 15.82
N LEU A 417 -6.11 13.25 15.24
CA LEU A 417 -5.96 14.27 14.22
C LEU A 417 -4.82 13.91 13.26
N ARG A 418 -5.07 14.13 11.97
CA ARG A 418 -4.06 14.19 10.91
C ARG A 418 -4.29 15.45 10.09
N TYR A 419 -3.23 16.14 9.67
CA TYR A 419 -3.36 17.31 8.83
C TYR A 419 -2.13 17.56 7.95
N ALA A 420 -2.34 18.36 6.91
CA ALA A 420 -1.29 18.86 6.03
C ALA A 420 -1.41 20.38 5.85
N GLU A 421 -0.28 21.04 5.67
CA GLU A 421 -0.19 22.44 5.28
C GLU A 421 -0.42 22.53 3.76
N VAL A 422 -1.65 22.76 3.35
CA VAL A 422 -2.04 22.77 1.92
C VAL A 422 -2.02 24.18 1.31
N GLY A 423 -1.88 25.21 2.13
CA GLY A 423 -1.98 26.60 1.67
C GLY A 423 -3.40 26.93 1.21
N THR A 424 -3.60 27.31 -0.05
CA THR A 424 -4.93 27.55 -0.61
C THR A 424 -5.65 26.24 -0.90
N LEU A 425 -6.92 26.15 -0.53
CA LEU A 425 -7.77 25.03 -0.87
C LEU A 425 -8.54 25.32 -2.16
N GLU A 426 -8.33 24.49 -3.20
CA GLU A 426 -8.95 24.67 -4.52
C GLU A 426 -10.10 23.68 -4.74
N ASN A 427 -9.89 22.42 -4.42
CA ASN A 427 -10.86 21.35 -4.58
C ASN A 427 -10.63 20.21 -3.59
N VAL A 428 -11.66 19.42 -3.34
CA VAL A 428 -11.63 18.22 -2.51
C VAL A 428 -12.47 17.13 -3.18
N LYS A 429 -11.86 15.94 -3.34
CA LYS A 429 -12.58 14.73 -3.74
C LYS A 429 -12.60 13.76 -2.56
N ILE A 430 -13.75 13.20 -2.22
CA ILE A 430 -13.92 12.18 -1.18
C ILE A 430 -14.41 10.90 -1.85
N LEU A 431 -13.65 9.83 -1.77
CA LEU A 431 -14.04 8.49 -2.17
C LEU A 431 -14.31 7.67 -0.90
N ALA A 432 -15.54 7.23 -0.71
CA ALA A 432 -15.94 6.42 0.43
C ALA A 432 -16.38 5.04 -0.02
N ASP A 433 -15.99 4.04 0.73
CA ASP A 433 -16.49 2.67 0.64
C ASP A 433 -17.11 2.27 1.99
N THR A 434 -17.52 1.03 2.12
CA THR A 434 -18.25 0.51 3.27
C THR A 434 -17.54 0.72 4.60
N SER A 435 -16.22 0.62 4.62
CA SER A 435 -15.41 0.81 5.83
C SER A 435 -14.07 1.53 5.59
N SER A 436 -14.01 2.39 4.57
CA SER A 436 -12.84 3.20 4.25
C SER A 436 -13.21 4.53 3.64
N VAL A 437 -12.31 5.50 3.77
CA VAL A 437 -12.41 6.83 3.14
C VAL A 437 -11.05 7.25 2.64
N GLU A 438 -11.02 7.71 1.38
CA GLU A 438 -9.85 8.34 0.76
C GLU A 438 -10.22 9.76 0.32
N VAL A 439 -9.39 10.74 0.66
CA VAL A 439 -9.64 12.16 0.38
C VAL A 439 -8.48 12.72 -0.43
N PHE A 440 -8.79 13.28 -1.58
CA PHE A 440 -7.82 13.89 -2.48
C PHE A 440 -8.03 15.39 -2.48
N VAL A 441 -7.02 16.15 -2.10
CA VAL A 441 -7.05 17.60 -1.93
C VAL A 441 -6.16 18.25 -2.99
N ASN A 442 -6.63 19.32 -3.61
CA ASN A 442 -5.91 20.06 -4.65
C ASN A 442 -5.41 19.12 -5.77
N ASP A 443 -6.36 18.49 -6.48
CA ASP A 443 -6.12 17.49 -7.52
C ASP A 443 -5.28 16.30 -7.09
N GLY A 444 -5.25 16.02 -5.77
CA GLY A 444 -4.51 14.90 -5.19
C GLY A 444 -3.02 15.18 -4.92
N GLU A 445 -2.62 16.45 -4.83
CA GLU A 445 -1.31 16.83 -4.29
C GLU A 445 -1.19 16.34 -2.83
N PHE A 446 -2.29 16.42 -2.08
CA PHE A 446 -2.38 15.90 -0.71
C PHE A 446 -3.48 14.84 -0.65
N VAL A 447 -3.16 13.70 -0.06
CA VAL A 447 -4.12 12.59 0.08
C VAL A 447 -4.20 12.16 1.53
N PHE A 448 -5.41 11.75 1.97
CA PHE A 448 -5.66 11.27 3.32
C PHE A 448 -6.47 9.99 3.25
N SER A 449 -5.98 8.90 3.80
CA SER A 449 -6.65 7.60 3.83
C SER A 449 -6.90 7.13 5.25
N THR A 450 -8.06 6.55 5.49
CA THR A 450 -8.38 5.95 6.78
C THR A 450 -9.38 4.81 6.69
N ARG A 451 -9.23 3.82 7.56
CA ARG A 451 -10.30 2.90 7.91
C ARG A 451 -11.34 3.64 8.74
N TYR A 452 -12.62 3.33 8.48
CA TYR A 452 -13.75 4.04 9.05
C TYR A 452 -14.94 3.07 9.13
N TYR A 453 -15.58 2.94 10.28
CA TYR A 453 -16.57 1.90 10.54
C TYR A 453 -17.89 2.51 11.01
N PRO A 454 -18.67 3.15 10.13
CA PRO A 454 -19.85 3.92 10.53
C PRO A 454 -21.03 3.04 10.94
N ASN A 455 -21.83 3.55 11.85
CA ASN A 455 -23.12 2.95 12.19
C ASN A 455 -24.22 3.30 11.16
N ASP A 456 -24.08 4.42 10.48
CA ASP A 456 -24.91 4.86 9.34
C ASP A 456 -24.02 5.43 8.23
N TYR A 457 -24.57 5.61 7.06
CA TYR A 457 -23.84 6.16 5.90
C TYR A 457 -24.40 7.54 5.55
N LYS A 458 -24.13 8.51 6.42
CA LYS A 458 -24.53 9.90 6.24
C LYS A 458 -23.31 10.77 5.97
N ILE A 459 -23.41 11.64 4.99
CA ILE A 459 -22.43 12.71 4.76
C ILE A 459 -23.13 14.08 4.69
N VAL A 460 -22.52 15.06 5.31
CA VAL A 460 -22.91 16.47 5.20
C VAL A 460 -21.68 17.25 4.78
N VAL A 461 -21.73 17.92 3.64
CA VAL A 461 -20.65 18.79 3.14
C VAL A 461 -21.14 20.23 3.14
N HIS A 462 -20.31 21.13 3.61
CA HIS A 462 -20.53 22.56 3.58
C HIS A 462 -19.27 23.29 3.10
N SER A 463 -19.40 24.02 1.99
CA SER A 463 -18.36 24.90 1.46
C SER A 463 -19.04 26.05 0.72
N PRO A 464 -19.08 27.27 1.29
CA PRO A 464 -19.70 28.40 0.66
C PRO A 464 -19.15 28.67 -0.74
N SER A 465 -20.04 28.96 -1.68
CA SER A 465 -19.70 29.26 -3.09
C SER A 465 -19.10 28.09 -3.89
N ALA A 466 -18.94 26.93 -3.30
CA ALA A 466 -18.42 25.76 -4.02
C ALA A 466 -19.53 25.03 -4.79
N HIS A 467 -19.14 24.42 -5.90
CA HIS A 467 -19.92 23.45 -6.64
C HIS A 467 -19.69 22.06 -6.07
N ILE A 468 -20.75 21.32 -5.74
CA ILE A 468 -20.66 20.02 -5.07
C ILE A 468 -21.46 18.99 -5.86
N THR A 469 -20.80 17.92 -6.30
CA THR A 469 -21.48 16.75 -6.89
C THR A 469 -21.39 15.55 -5.97
N PHE A 470 -22.41 14.70 -6.03
CA PHE A 470 -22.45 13.42 -5.33
C PHE A 470 -22.79 12.32 -6.33
N ASP A 471 -21.87 11.38 -6.46
CA ASP A 471 -21.99 10.21 -7.32
C ASP A 471 -22.07 8.95 -6.46
N LYS A 472 -23.16 8.19 -6.61
CA LYS A 472 -23.22 6.82 -6.12
C LYS A 472 -22.36 5.95 -7.03
N ILE A 473 -21.58 5.05 -6.46
CA ILE A 473 -20.81 4.04 -7.20
C ILE A 473 -21.58 2.71 -7.14
N GLN A 474 -21.70 2.04 -8.31
CA GLN A 474 -22.47 0.81 -8.51
C GLN A 474 -21.58 -0.44 -8.60
#